data_183d9f13ea0759beed385aa2754e753b
#
_entry.id   183d9f13ea0759beed385aa2754e753b
#
_cell.length_a   1.000
_cell.length_b   1.000
_cell.length_c   1.000
_cell.angle_alpha   90.00
_cell.angle_beta   90.00
_cell.angle_gamma   90.00
#
_symmetry.space_group_name_H-M   'P 1'
#
loop_
_entity.id
_entity.type
_entity.pdbx_description
1 polymer ?
#
loop_
_entity_poly.entity_id
_entity_poly.type
_entity_poly.pdbx_seq_one_letter_code
_entity_poly.pdbx_strand_id
1 'polypeptide(L)'
;GNIINGALGAATEIGHVSIDINGKPCDCGNVGCLERYCSTPAIHEMILKEDDLIADAGTMTHLQACRALFALARGGDKRAIALIKRVARYVGFGCITIFNSFNPSQIVIGDIVAEAGQLLLDEVHKVIDKHVIHELNDTTAITLSALPADAALNGAAAVAINQFLDHPSQFFELS
;
A
#
# COMPACT_ATOMS: atom_id res chain seq x y z
N GLY A 1 -4.92 -19.69 -5.46
CA GLY A 1 -3.56 -19.40 -4.92
C GLY A 1 -3.53 -19.58 -3.41
N ASN A 2 -2.36 -19.89 -2.86
CA ASN A 2 -2.20 -20.09 -1.42
C ASN A 2 -1.73 -18.80 -0.75
N ILE A 3 -2.23 -18.53 0.47
CA ILE A 3 -1.75 -17.45 1.30
C ILE A 3 -0.37 -17.84 1.89
N ILE A 4 0.59 -16.93 1.83
CA ILE A 4 1.91 -17.12 2.44
C ILE A 4 1.79 -16.73 3.92
N ASN A 5 1.74 -17.71 4.80
CA ASN A 5 1.52 -17.47 6.24
C ASN A 5 2.84 -17.25 7.01
N GLY A 6 3.94 -17.89 6.61
CA GLY A 6 5.15 -17.94 7.42
C GLY A 6 4.98 -18.76 8.70
N ALA A 7 5.99 -18.75 9.56
CA ALA A 7 6.01 -19.59 10.76
C ALA A 7 4.98 -19.18 11.84
N LEU A 8 4.65 -17.88 11.90
CA LEU A 8 3.75 -17.32 12.93
C LEU A 8 2.55 -16.58 12.31
N GLY A 9 2.25 -16.80 11.04
CA GLY A 9 1.21 -16.05 10.34
C GLY A 9 1.59 -14.60 10.02
N ALA A 10 2.85 -14.23 10.16
CA ALA A 10 3.38 -12.87 9.98
C ALA A 10 4.33 -12.77 8.77
N ALA A 11 4.13 -13.59 7.74
CA ALA A 11 4.90 -13.44 6.51
C ALA A 11 4.46 -12.20 5.72
N THR A 12 5.35 -11.72 4.86
CA THR A 12 5.08 -10.64 3.89
C THR A 12 4.79 -9.26 4.50
N GLU A 13 5.32 -8.97 5.68
CA GLU A 13 5.27 -7.65 6.32
C GLU A 13 6.16 -6.63 5.56
N ILE A 14 5.83 -6.37 4.30
CA ILE A 14 6.59 -5.49 3.40
C ILE A 14 6.64 -4.05 3.92
N GLY A 15 5.63 -3.61 4.66
CA GLY A 15 5.61 -2.29 5.30
C GLY A 15 6.78 -2.07 6.26
N HIS A 16 7.30 -3.13 6.86
CA HIS A 16 8.42 -3.09 7.81
C HIS A 16 9.80 -3.34 7.18
N VAL A 17 9.88 -3.46 5.86
CA VAL A 17 11.17 -3.45 5.16
C VAL A 17 11.79 -2.07 5.27
N SER A 18 13.05 -2.00 5.75
CA SER A 18 13.80 -0.74 5.80
C SER A 18 14.20 -0.30 4.40
N ILE A 19 13.77 0.88 3.99
CA ILE A 19 14.15 1.55 2.74
C ILE A 19 15.14 2.68 2.96
N ASP A 20 15.44 3.00 4.21
CA ASP A 20 16.39 4.03 4.61
C ASP A 20 17.00 3.67 5.97
N ILE A 21 18.24 3.21 5.97
CA ILE A 21 18.96 2.79 7.19
C ILE A 21 19.19 3.93 8.20
N ASN A 22 19.10 5.18 7.77
CA ASN A 22 19.21 6.38 8.60
C ASN A 22 17.85 7.11 8.72
N GLY A 23 16.76 6.43 8.38
CA GLY A 23 15.45 7.00 8.28
C GLY A 23 14.71 7.14 9.61
N LYS A 24 13.38 7.30 9.51
CA LYS A 24 12.51 7.48 10.68
C LYS A 24 12.46 6.20 11.52
N PRO A 25 12.45 6.32 12.87
CA PRO A 25 12.18 5.18 13.73
C PRO A 25 10.76 4.64 13.48
N CYS A 26 10.59 3.32 13.60
CA CYS A 26 9.32 2.62 13.46
C CYS A 26 8.94 1.96 14.79
N ASP A 27 7.64 1.88 15.06
CA ASP A 27 7.10 1.28 16.28
C ASP A 27 7.39 -0.23 16.40
N CYS A 28 7.73 -0.89 15.26
CA CYS A 28 8.21 -2.28 15.27
C CYS A 28 9.63 -2.46 15.83
N GLY A 29 10.31 -1.36 16.21
CA GLY A 29 11.69 -1.35 16.69
C GLY A 29 12.75 -1.19 15.61
N ASN A 30 12.37 -1.21 14.33
CA ASN A 30 13.27 -1.00 13.20
C ASN A 30 13.37 0.50 12.84
N VAL A 31 14.24 0.81 11.85
CA VAL A 31 14.45 2.17 11.33
C VAL A 31 14.17 2.19 9.82
N GLY A 32 13.54 3.26 9.36
CA GLY A 32 13.33 3.49 7.93
C GLY A 32 12.33 2.57 7.25
N CYS A 33 11.41 1.97 8.00
CA CYS A 33 10.36 1.12 7.45
C CYS A 33 9.55 1.84 6.38
N LEU A 34 9.21 1.15 5.30
CA LEU A 34 8.44 1.67 4.18
C LEU A 34 7.13 2.36 4.64
N GLU A 35 6.43 1.79 5.61
CA GLU A 35 5.18 2.34 6.13
C GLU A 35 5.35 3.75 6.71
N ARG A 36 6.55 4.11 7.24
CA ARG A 36 6.83 5.45 7.77
C ARG A 36 6.86 6.53 6.69
N TYR A 37 6.74 6.14 5.41
CA TYR A 37 6.82 7.04 4.25
C TYR A 37 5.59 7.00 3.35
N CYS A 38 4.75 5.95 3.41
CA CYS A 38 3.60 5.82 2.51
C CYS A 38 2.31 5.33 3.17
N SER A 39 2.30 5.04 4.47
CA SER A 39 1.07 4.73 5.20
C SER A 39 0.16 5.95 5.35
N THR A 40 -1.11 5.72 5.67
CA THR A 40 -2.11 6.77 5.90
C THR A 40 -1.65 7.80 6.95
N PRO A 41 -1.11 7.41 8.13
CA PRO A 41 -0.53 8.36 9.08
C PRO A 41 0.67 9.11 8.51
N ALA A 42 1.54 8.44 7.75
CA ALA A 42 2.72 9.08 7.16
C ALA A 42 2.33 10.14 6.11
N ILE A 43 1.31 9.89 5.30
CA ILE A 43 0.76 10.85 4.34
C ILE A 43 0.19 12.06 5.07
N HIS A 44 -0.58 11.82 6.13
CA HIS A 44 -1.15 12.91 6.95
C HIS A 44 -0.03 13.76 7.59
N GLU A 45 1.01 13.13 8.12
CA GLU A 45 2.20 13.86 8.64
C GLU A 45 2.86 14.73 7.57
N MET A 46 2.92 14.28 6.32
CA MET A 46 3.43 15.08 5.20
C MET A 46 2.52 16.28 4.91
N ILE A 47 1.20 16.08 4.92
CA ILE A 47 0.23 17.16 4.71
C ILE A 47 0.39 18.26 5.77
N LEU A 48 0.56 17.87 7.04
CA LEU A 48 0.74 18.81 8.16
C LEU A 48 2.04 19.62 8.07
N LYS A 49 3.01 19.18 7.27
CA LYS A 49 4.26 19.90 7.02
C LYS A 49 4.19 20.88 5.84
N GLU A 50 3.10 20.84 5.08
CA GLU A 50 2.87 21.73 3.95
C GLU A 50 1.97 22.88 4.44
N ASP A 51 2.53 24.08 4.59
CA ASP A 51 1.82 25.25 5.07
C ASP A 51 0.58 25.52 4.19
N ASP A 52 -0.58 25.64 4.84
CA ASP A 52 -1.88 26.00 4.22
C ASP A 52 -2.31 25.12 3.02
N LEU A 53 -1.80 23.89 2.91
CA LEU A 53 -2.21 22.98 1.83
C LEU A 53 -3.66 22.52 2.03
N ILE A 54 -4.01 22.14 3.24
CA ILE A 54 -5.37 21.70 3.63
C ILE A 54 -5.74 22.41 4.91
N ALA A 55 -6.81 23.24 4.83
CA ALA A 55 -7.35 23.89 6.00
C ALA A 55 -7.80 22.82 7.03
N ASP A 56 -7.55 23.11 8.31
CA ASP A 56 -7.94 22.25 9.43
C ASP A 56 -7.42 20.80 9.37
N ALA A 57 -6.36 20.54 8.59
CA ALA A 57 -5.76 19.21 8.48
C ALA A 57 -5.48 18.56 9.85
N GLY A 58 -5.06 19.34 10.84
CA GLY A 58 -4.76 18.87 12.20
C GLY A 58 -5.96 18.31 12.97
N THR A 59 -7.19 18.61 12.54
CA THR A 59 -8.42 18.09 13.15
C THR A 59 -9.04 16.92 12.40
N MET A 60 -8.50 16.61 11.21
CA MET A 60 -8.98 15.52 10.37
C MET A 60 -8.47 14.18 10.84
N THR A 61 -9.24 13.12 10.61
CA THR A 61 -8.68 11.76 10.65
C THR A 61 -7.68 11.57 9.51
N HIS A 62 -6.77 10.61 9.64
CA HIS A 62 -5.80 10.31 8.59
C HIS A 62 -6.45 10.03 7.22
N LEU A 63 -7.58 9.28 7.22
CA LEU A 63 -8.34 8.98 6.01
C LEU A 63 -8.95 10.24 5.38
N GLN A 64 -9.53 11.14 6.19
CA GLN A 64 -10.10 12.40 5.71
C GLN A 64 -9.02 13.29 5.08
N ALA A 65 -7.85 13.41 5.72
CA ALA A 65 -6.73 14.18 5.20
C ALA A 65 -6.22 13.62 3.87
N CYS A 66 -6.06 12.30 3.75
CA CYS A 66 -5.66 11.65 2.49
C CYS A 66 -6.68 11.93 1.37
N ARG A 67 -7.98 11.77 1.63
CA ARG A 67 -9.02 12.04 0.62
C ARG A 67 -9.07 13.50 0.21
N ALA A 68 -8.87 14.43 1.14
CA ALA A 68 -8.76 15.85 0.85
C ALA A 68 -7.55 16.15 -0.06
N LEU A 69 -6.38 15.53 0.22
CA LEU A 69 -5.20 15.63 -0.63
C LEU A 69 -5.48 15.12 -2.05
N PHE A 70 -6.14 13.97 -2.17
CA PHE A 70 -6.46 13.40 -3.48
C PHE A 70 -7.46 14.25 -4.26
N ALA A 71 -8.43 14.88 -3.56
CA ALA A 71 -9.36 15.82 -4.17
C ALA A 71 -8.66 17.06 -4.72
N LEU A 72 -7.74 17.66 -3.94
CA LEU A 72 -6.92 18.80 -4.38
C LEU A 72 -6.08 18.44 -5.61
N ALA A 73 -5.46 17.29 -5.62
CA ALA A 73 -4.65 16.84 -6.75
C ALA A 73 -5.49 16.63 -8.02
N ARG A 74 -6.70 16.06 -7.89
CA ARG A 74 -7.66 15.97 -9.01
C ARG A 74 -8.10 17.35 -9.50
N GLY A 75 -8.15 18.35 -8.62
CA GLY A 75 -8.38 19.76 -8.95
C GLY A 75 -7.18 20.47 -9.59
N GLY A 76 -6.04 19.80 -9.73
CA GLY A 76 -4.84 20.33 -10.36
C GLY A 76 -3.89 21.07 -9.42
N ASP A 77 -4.08 21.01 -8.10
CA ASP A 77 -3.15 21.62 -7.14
C ASP A 77 -1.75 20.97 -7.26
N LYS A 78 -0.75 21.80 -7.57
CA LYS A 78 0.62 21.33 -7.86
C LYS A 78 1.31 20.77 -6.63
N ARG A 79 1.04 21.29 -5.43
CA ARG A 79 1.66 20.81 -4.18
C ARG A 79 1.06 19.45 -3.81
N ALA A 80 -0.26 19.31 -3.92
CA ALA A 80 -0.93 18.03 -3.70
C ALA A 80 -0.44 16.95 -4.68
N ILE A 81 -0.31 17.29 -5.95
CA ILE A 81 0.25 16.39 -6.98
C ILE A 81 1.69 15.99 -6.63
N ALA A 82 2.54 16.93 -6.20
CA ALA A 82 3.92 16.65 -5.83
C ALA A 82 4.00 15.70 -4.62
N LEU A 83 3.11 15.88 -3.65
CA LEU A 83 3.04 15.05 -2.45
C LEU A 83 2.61 13.62 -2.81
N ILE A 84 1.58 13.45 -3.66
CA ILE A 84 1.15 12.13 -4.14
C ILE A 84 2.29 11.44 -4.92
N LYS A 85 3.00 12.14 -5.79
CA LYS A 85 4.16 11.60 -6.49
C LYS A 85 5.26 11.15 -5.54
N ARG A 86 5.48 11.89 -4.46
CA ARG A 86 6.44 11.51 -3.42
C ARG A 86 6.04 10.21 -2.74
N VAL A 87 4.76 10.06 -2.35
CA VAL A 87 4.20 8.83 -1.78
C VAL A 87 4.32 7.67 -2.78
N ALA A 88 3.95 7.91 -4.05
CA ALA A 88 4.01 6.91 -5.10
C ALA A 88 5.42 6.35 -5.32
N ARG A 89 6.47 7.17 -5.15
CA ARG A 89 7.86 6.69 -5.23
C ARG A 89 8.16 5.67 -4.13
N TYR A 90 7.73 5.92 -2.91
CA TYR A 90 7.91 4.95 -1.82
C TYR A 90 7.12 3.66 -2.08
N VAL A 91 5.88 3.76 -2.55
CA VAL A 91 5.08 2.60 -2.97
C VAL A 91 5.81 1.82 -4.09
N GLY A 92 6.39 2.52 -5.06
CA GLY A 92 7.19 1.93 -6.13
C GLY A 92 8.37 1.11 -5.60
N PHE A 93 9.11 1.62 -4.61
CA PHE A 93 10.20 0.86 -3.96
C PHE A 93 9.67 -0.35 -3.19
N GLY A 94 8.49 -0.25 -2.58
CA GLY A 94 7.79 -1.41 -2.02
C GLY A 94 7.49 -2.47 -3.08
N CYS A 95 6.99 -2.07 -4.24
CA CYS A 95 6.76 -2.97 -5.37
C CYS A 95 8.06 -3.63 -5.85
N ILE A 96 9.18 -2.89 -5.95
CA ILE A 96 10.49 -3.45 -6.31
C ILE A 96 10.92 -4.54 -5.31
N THR A 97 10.68 -4.32 -4.01
CA THR A 97 10.97 -5.33 -3.00
C THR A 97 10.16 -6.61 -3.25
N ILE A 98 8.87 -6.47 -3.59
CA ILE A 98 7.99 -7.61 -3.92
C ILE A 98 8.47 -8.31 -5.21
N PHE A 99 8.83 -7.55 -6.24
CA PHE A 99 9.40 -8.08 -7.47
C PHE A 99 10.63 -8.97 -7.20
N ASN A 100 11.60 -8.41 -6.49
CA ASN A 100 12.87 -9.08 -6.24
C ASN A 100 12.74 -10.28 -5.29
N SER A 101 11.72 -10.30 -4.42
CA SER A 101 11.52 -11.36 -3.44
C SER A 101 10.65 -12.50 -3.94
N PHE A 102 9.64 -12.21 -4.76
CA PHE A 102 8.58 -13.17 -5.11
C PHE A 102 8.37 -13.35 -6.61
N ASN A 103 8.86 -12.43 -7.45
CA ASN A 103 8.63 -12.42 -8.90
C ASN A 103 7.18 -12.79 -9.27
N PRO A 104 6.17 -12.07 -8.78
CA PRO A 104 4.78 -12.40 -9.01
C PRO A 104 4.34 -12.01 -10.43
N SER A 105 3.31 -12.65 -10.96
CA SER A 105 2.68 -12.26 -12.23
C SER A 105 1.83 -10.98 -12.11
N GLN A 106 1.44 -10.60 -10.87
CA GLN A 106 0.64 -9.40 -10.62
C GLN A 106 0.92 -8.82 -9.24
N ILE A 107 0.97 -7.47 -9.16
CA ILE A 107 0.94 -6.69 -7.93
C ILE A 107 -0.31 -5.82 -7.96
N VAL A 108 -1.15 -5.94 -6.94
CA VAL A 108 -2.35 -5.11 -6.78
C VAL A 108 -2.11 -4.14 -5.63
N ILE A 109 -2.08 -2.84 -5.95
CA ILE A 109 -1.97 -1.77 -4.95
C ILE A 109 -3.37 -1.48 -4.42
N GLY A 110 -3.58 -1.68 -3.14
CA GLY A 110 -4.88 -1.52 -2.48
C GLY A 110 -4.91 -0.39 -1.47
N ASP A 111 -5.95 -0.43 -0.63
CA ASP A 111 -6.19 0.52 0.45
C ASP A 111 -6.33 1.97 -0.03
N ILE A 112 -6.25 2.92 0.91
CA ILE A 112 -6.47 4.34 0.67
C ILE A 112 -5.58 4.92 -0.44
N VAL A 113 -4.35 4.44 -0.59
CA VAL A 113 -3.42 4.95 -1.61
C VAL A 113 -3.91 4.70 -3.04
N ALA A 114 -4.70 3.64 -3.24
CA ALA A 114 -5.31 3.34 -4.54
C ALA A 114 -6.33 4.43 -4.96
N GLU A 115 -6.95 5.14 -4.00
CA GLU A 115 -7.88 6.25 -4.28
C GLU A 115 -7.19 7.45 -4.95
N ALA A 116 -5.85 7.55 -4.89
CA ALA A 116 -5.09 8.55 -5.63
C ALA A 116 -5.11 8.30 -7.16
N GLY A 117 -5.51 7.11 -7.59
CA GLY A 117 -5.80 6.79 -8.99
C GLY A 117 -4.58 6.76 -9.89
N GLN A 118 -4.81 7.13 -11.16
CA GLN A 118 -3.80 7.04 -12.22
C GLN A 118 -2.53 7.85 -11.93
N LEU A 119 -2.65 8.97 -11.22
CA LEU A 119 -1.50 9.80 -10.83
C LEU A 119 -0.47 9.00 -9.99
N LEU A 120 -0.96 8.19 -9.06
CA LEU A 120 -0.10 7.31 -8.26
C LEU A 120 0.48 6.19 -9.12
N LEU A 121 -0.35 5.53 -9.92
CA LEU A 121 0.06 4.38 -10.72
C LEU A 121 1.13 4.77 -11.75
N ASP A 122 0.96 5.89 -12.44
CA ASP A 122 1.95 6.40 -13.41
C ASP A 122 3.32 6.67 -12.77
N GLU A 123 3.35 7.19 -11.57
CA GLU A 123 4.63 7.46 -10.88
C GLU A 123 5.25 6.16 -10.34
N VAL A 124 4.43 5.19 -9.88
CA VAL A 124 4.90 3.85 -9.50
C VAL A 124 5.56 3.18 -10.70
N HIS A 125 4.93 3.19 -11.88
CA HIS A 125 5.53 2.63 -13.10
C HIS A 125 6.87 3.27 -13.43
N LYS A 126 7.00 4.60 -13.35
CA LYS A 126 8.29 5.28 -13.59
C LYS A 126 9.40 4.82 -12.65
N VAL A 127 9.08 4.54 -11.39
CA VAL A 127 10.04 4.03 -10.42
C VAL A 127 10.47 2.62 -10.81
N ILE A 128 9.52 1.78 -11.15
CA ILE A 128 9.76 0.38 -11.52
C ILE A 128 10.57 0.29 -12.80
N ASP A 129 10.18 0.98 -13.86
CA ASP A 129 10.88 1.02 -15.14
C ASP A 129 12.35 1.45 -15.01
N LYS A 130 12.64 2.28 -14.01
CA LYS A 130 13.99 2.77 -13.77
C LYS A 130 14.84 1.84 -12.92
N HIS A 131 14.24 1.05 -12.02
CA HIS A 131 14.96 0.39 -10.92
C HIS A 131 14.78 -1.12 -10.86
N VAL A 132 13.83 -1.70 -11.58
CA VAL A 132 13.66 -3.16 -11.67
C VAL A 132 14.64 -3.73 -12.69
N ILE A 133 15.09 -4.96 -12.48
CA ILE A 133 15.85 -5.73 -13.45
C ILE A 133 15.00 -5.88 -14.72
N HIS A 134 15.51 -5.45 -15.87
CA HIS A 134 14.72 -5.36 -17.12
C HIS A 134 14.01 -6.66 -17.51
N GLU A 135 14.65 -7.80 -17.28
CA GLU A 135 14.09 -9.11 -17.60
C GLU A 135 12.84 -9.47 -16.77
N LEU A 136 12.64 -8.80 -15.64
CA LEU A 136 11.48 -9.02 -14.76
C LEU A 136 10.32 -8.04 -15.05
N ASN A 137 10.60 -6.89 -15.63
CA ASN A 137 9.61 -5.82 -15.80
C ASN A 137 8.43 -6.25 -16.70
N ASP A 138 8.69 -7.02 -17.74
CA ASP A 138 7.66 -7.45 -18.70
C ASP A 138 6.77 -8.61 -18.20
N THR A 139 7.08 -9.16 -17.02
CA THR A 139 6.40 -10.37 -16.50
C THR A 139 5.33 -10.08 -15.46
N THR A 140 5.29 -8.87 -14.90
CA THR A 140 4.42 -8.53 -13.78
C THR A 140 3.50 -7.36 -14.10
N ALA A 141 2.19 -7.59 -14.05
CA ALA A 141 1.21 -6.52 -14.14
C ALA A 141 1.07 -5.77 -12.80
N ILE A 142 1.02 -4.42 -12.85
CA ILE A 142 0.76 -3.59 -11.66
C ILE A 142 -0.55 -2.86 -11.87
N THR A 143 -1.46 -3.03 -10.92
CA THR A 143 -2.80 -2.47 -11.00
C THR A 143 -3.23 -1.86 -9.67
N LEU A 144 -4.22 -0.98 -9.72
CA LEU A 144 -4.91 -0.51 -8.53
C LEU A 144 -6.06 -1.45 -8.20
N SER A 145 -6.31 -1.66 -6.91
CA SER A 145 -7.47 -2.42 -6.45
C SER A 145 -8.76 -1.71 -6.86
N ALA A 146 -9.69 -2.49 -7.40
CA ALA A 146 -11.07 -2.06 -7.64
C ALA A 146 -11.97 -2.27 -6.41
N LEU A 147 -11.44 -2.91 -5.34
CA LEU A 147 -12.20 -3.14 -4.11
C LEU A 147 -12.28 -1.84 -3.29
N PRO A 148 -13.43 -1.59 -2.64
CA PRO A 148 -13.57 -0.45 -1.72
C PRO A 148 -12.64 -0.58 -0.51
N ALA A 149 -12.64 0.44 0.36
CA ALA A 149 -11.83 0.50 1.58
C ALA A 149 -11.98 -0.71 2.52
N ASP A 150 -13.05 -1.51 2.33
CA ASP A 150 -13.33 -2.73 3.10
C ASP A 150 -12.65 -3.99 2.54
N ALA A 151 -11.64 -3.84 1.67
CA ALA A 151 -10.95 -4.97 1.03
C ALA A 151 -10.43 -6.00 2.04
N ALA A 152 -9.90 -5.56 3.19
CA ALA A 152 -9.41 -6.45 4.24
C ALA A 152 -10.55 -7.29 4.86
N LEU A 153 -11.70 -6.68 5.13
CA LEU A 153 -12.89 -7.38 5.66
C LEU A 153 -13.43 -8.40 4.64
N ASN A 154 -13.55 -7.98 3.38
CA ASN A 154 -13.99 -8.87 2.29
C ASN A 154 -13.01 -10.03 2.08
N GLY A 155 -11.70 -9.77 2.19
CA GLY A 155 -10.67 -10.79 2.11
C GLY A 155 -10.75 -11.80 3.25
N ALA A 156 -10.93 -11.34 4.49
CA ALA A 156 -11.11 -12.21 5.65
C ALA A 156 -12.37 -13.08 5.51
N ALA A 157 -13.48 -12.52 5.06
CA ALA A 157 -14.71 -13.26 4.78
C ALA A 157 -14.50 -14.32 3.69
N ALA A 158 -13.80 -13.96 2.60
CA ALA A 158 -13.50 -14.91 1.52
C ALA A 158 -12.62 -16.07 2.00
N VAL A 159 -11.63 -15.82 2.85
CA VAL A 159 -10.79 -16.87 3.46
C VAL A 159 -11.64 -17.82 4.31
N ALA A 160 -12.51 -17.30 5.16
CA ALA A 160 -13.40 -18.10 6.00
C ALA A 160 -14.37 -18.96 5.17
N ILE A 161 -14.95 -18.37 4.12
CA ILE A 161 -15.85 -19.08 3.20
C ILE A 161 -15.11 -20.21 2.48
N ASN A 162 -13.91 -19.94 1.94
CA ASN A 162 -13.11 -20.95 1.25
C ASN A 162 -12.73 -22.10 2.20
N GLN A 163 -12.32 -21.78 3.43
CA GLN A 163 -12.00 -22.79 4.42
C GLN A 163 -13.23 -23.67 4.76
N PHE A 164 -14.41 -23.07 4.86
CA PHE A 164 -15.65 -23.81 5.05
C PHE A 164 -15.98 -24.73 3.87
N LEU A 165 -15.82 -24.24 2.63
CA LEU A 165 -16.11 -25.01 1.43
C LEU A 165 -15.10 -26.16 1.20
N ASP A 166 -13.84 -25.92 1.53
CA ASP A 166 -12.77 -26.93 1.35
C ASP A 166 -12.81 -28.02 2.44
N HIS A 167 -13.26 -27.66 3.67
CA HIS A 167 -13.27 -28.54 4.82
C HIS A 167 -14.59 -28.46 5.62
N PRO A 168 -15.75 -28.75 5.03
CA PRO A 168 -17.05 -28.58 5.69
C PRO A 168 -17.20 -29.43 6.95
N SER A 169 -16.57 -30.61 7.02
CA SER A 169 -16.61 -31.49 8.18
C SER A 169 -15.97 -30.94 9.44
N GLN A 170 -15.12 -29.91 9.34
CA GLN A 170 -14.55 -29.25 10.50
C GLN A 170 -15.54 -28.31 11.24
N PHE A 171 -16.63 -27.95 10.58
CA PHE A 171 -17.61 -27.00 11.10
C PHE A 171 -18.92 -27.68 11.54
N PHE A 172 -19.10 -28.96 11.21
CA PHE A 172 -20.24 -29.74 11.63
C PHE A 172 -19.73 -30.93 12.48
N GLU A 173 -20.05 -30.94 13.77
CA GLU A 173 -20.00 -32.17 14.55
C GLU A 173 -21.11 -33.07 13.98
N LEU A 174 -20.73 -34.05 13.17
CA LEU A 174 -21.63 -35.13 12.79
C LEU A 174 -21.84 -35.98 14.03
N SER A 175 -22.92 -35.66 14.78
CA SER A 175 -23.45 -36.50 15.87
C SER A 175 -24.00 -37.83 15.34
#